data_d2737190e94df840d26a55c9d16db651
#
_entry.id   d2737190e94df840d26a55c9d16db651
#
_cell.length_a   1.000
_cell.length_b   1.000
_cell.length_c   1.000
_cell.angle_alpha   90.00
_cell.angle_beta   90.00
_cell.angle_gamma   90.00
#
_symmetry.space_group_name_H-M   'P 1'
#
loop_
_entity.id
_entity.type
_entity.pdbx_description
1 polymer ?
#
loop_
_entity_poly.entity_id
_entity_poly.type
_entity_poly.pdbx_seq_one_letter_code
_entity_poly.pdbx_strand_id
1 'polypeptide(L)'
;MKIAMRLLPLLLLLIAPLTQAQQKLVHEERSQYREVLVYEQDGERCMCFTRQCRIGRQSCINLADPRRFALNYTRLALAGLLFSTPEAPKRVLVIGLGGGTIPMTLREILPTAQIDVAEIDPAVTIVARDYFGFKQDANLKVFEMDGRVYVKRAIREGKKYDAILLDAFDQEYIPEHLLTREFLTEAKSLLAPGGVLVGNTFSSSKLYDHESTTYSAVFGSFFNLKTANRVIVARPAGLPSAAQVRDRALFFGPTLKTFGVDADAILPLFKVSVDWDTAARVLTDQYSPANLLNR
;
A
#
# COMPACT_ATOMS: atom_id res chain seq x y z
N MET A 1 53.17 51.35 -33.78
CA MET A 1 52.09 50.35 -33.87
C MET A 1 51.98 49.70 -32.51
N LYS A 2 51.01 50.15 -31.64
CA LYS A 2 50.83 49.65 -30.27
C LYS A 2 49.72 48.59 -30.27
N ILE A 3 50.10 47.34 -29.99
CA ILE A 3 49.16 46.20 -29.87
C ILE A 3 48.60 46.26 -28.44
N ALA A 4 47.31 46.52 -28.29
CA ALA A 4 46.59 46.48 -27.04
C ALA A 4 46.12 45.03 -26.79
N MET A 5 46.73 44.36 -25.83
CA MET A 5 46.37 43.07 -25.35
C MET A 5 45.14 43.17 -24.41
N ARG A 6 43.96 42.73 -24.87
CA ARG A 6 42.73 42.68 -24.07
C ARG A 6 42.78 41.45 -23.17
N LEU A 7 42.90 41.63 -21.89
CA LEU A 7 42.71 40.61 -20.87
C LEU A 7 41.19 40.26 -20.75
N LEU A 8 40.83 39.04 -21.11
CA LEU A 8 39.50 38.47 -20.90
C LEU A 8 39.42 37.94 -19.46
N PRO A 9 38.44 38.36 -18.62
CA PRO A 9 38.32 37.83 -17.29
C PRO A 9 37.81 36.39 -17.37
N LEU A 10 38.56 35.44 -16.83
CA LEU A 10 38.19 34.05 -16.67
C LEU A 10 37.15 33.96 -15.53
N LEU A 11 35.86 33.77 -15.87
CA LEU A 11 34.78 33.57 -14.92
C LEU A 11 34.88 32.13 -14.41
N LEU A 12 35.47 31.93 -13.22
CA LEU A 12 35.43 30.66 -12.51
C LEU A 12 34.02 30.40 -12.03
N LEU A 13 33.26 29.57 -12.76
CA LEU A 13 32.02 28.98 -12.26
C LEU A 13 32.38 28.02 -11.10
N LEU A 14 32.13 28.44 -9.87
CA LEU A 14 32.11 27.58 -8.70
C LEU A 14 30.94 26.59 -8.83
N ILE A 15 31.21 25.41 -9.37
CA ILE A 15 30.28 24.28 -9.31
C ILE A 15 30.33 23.79 -7.86
N ALA A 16 29.37 24.23 -7.04
CA ALA A 16 29.15 23.65 -5.72
C ALA A 16 28.80 22.16 -5.95
N PRO A 17 29.48 21.21 -5.30
CA PRO A 17 29.09 19.81 -5.36
C PRO A 17 27.68 19.71 -4.76
N LEU A 18 26.73 19.19 -5.52
CA LEU A 18 25.46 18.71 -5.01
C LEU A 18 25.80 17.58 -4.02
N THR A 19 25.96 17.91 -2.74
CA THR A 19 26.09 16.93 -1.68
C THR A 19 24.76 16.20 -1.59
N GLN A 20 24.69 15.05 -2.23
CA GLN A 20 23.58 14.12 -2.05
C GLN A 20 23.57 13.74 -0.57
N ALA A 21 22.48 14.06 0.14
CA ALA A 21 22.36 13.74 1.55
C ALA A 21 22.61 12.25 1.77
N GLN A 22 23.56 11.94 2.63
CA GLN A 22 23.94 10.55 2.91
C GLN A 22 22.79 9.87 3.66
N GLN A 23 22.42 8.68 3.20
CA GLN A 23 21.44 7.84 3.87
C GLN A 23 21.95 7.47 5.26
N LYS A 24 21.21 7.85 6.31
CA LYS A 24 21.54 7.58 7.71
C LYS A 24 20.74 6.40 8.22
N LEU A 25 21.41 5.32 8.60
CA LEU A 25 20.78 4.22 9.36
C LEU A 25 20.47 4.73 10.78
N VAL A 26 19.20 4.69 11.17
CA VAL A 26 18.70 5.14 12.48
C VAL A 26 18.50 3.95 13.40
N HIS A 27 18.04 2.82 12.86
CA HIS A 27 17.77 1.62 13.64
C HIS A 27 17.87 0.36 12.76
N GLU A 28 18.26 -0.74 13.40
CA GLU A 28 18.28 -2.09 12.83
C GLU A 28 17.66 -3.04 13.84
N GLU A 29 16.59 -3.72 13.45
CA GLU A 29 15.91 -4.76 14.23
C GLU A 29 15.96 -6.08 13.47
N ARG A 30 16.32 -7.16 14.13
CA ARG A 30 16.36 -8.50 13.53
C ARG A 30 15.22 -9.34 14.04
N SER A 31 14.49 -9.93 13.10
CA SER A 31 13.46 -10.90 13.41
C SER A 31 13.81 -12.28 12.83
N GLN A 32 12.95 -13.24 13.08
CA GLN A 32 13.05 -14.55 12.42
C GLN A 32 12.67 -14.49 10.93
N TYR A 33 12.08 -13.40 10.46
CA TYR A 33 11.64 -13.23 9.06
C TYR A 33 12.66 -12.47 8.25
N ARG A 34 13.21 -11.36 8.80
CA ARG A 34 14.09 -10.43 8.05
C ARG A 34 14.79 -9.41 8.96
N GLU A 35 15.67 -8.62 8.35
CA GLU A 35 16.14 -7.37 8.96
C GLU A 35 15.11 -6.27 8.70
N VAL A 36 14.72 -5.54 9.75
CA VAL A 36 13.88 -4.34 9.66
C VAL A 36 14.76 -3.14 9.92
N LEU A 37 14.97 -2.33 8.90
CA LEU A 37 15.91 -1.21 8.92
C LEU A 37 15.14 0.11 8.89
N VAL A 38 15.57 1.09 9.66
CA VAL A 38 15.03 2.45 9.62
C VAL A 38 16.11 3.39 9.14
N TYR A 39 15.81 4.09 8.04
CA TYR A 39 16.70 5.08 7.44
C TYR A 39 16.08 6.46 7.43
N GLU A 40 16.92 7.49 7.58
CA GLU A 40 16.57 8.88 7.32
C GLU A 40 17.38 9.40 6.16
N GLN A 41 16.70 10.06 5.23
CA GLN A 41 17.28 10.75 4.09
C GLN A 41 16.32 11.80 3.55
N ASP A 42 16.84 12.97 3.19
CA ASP A 42 16.11 14.04 2.51
C ASP A 42 14.80 14.46 3.24
N GLY A 43 14.79 14.42 4.58
CA GLY A 43 13.62 14.77 5.40
C GLY A 43 12.56 13.68 5.50
N GLU A 44 12.82 12.49 4.97
CA GLU A 44 11.96 11.32 5.12
C GLU A 44 12.61 10.30 6.07
N ARG A 45 11.76 9.59 6.82
CA ARG A 45 12.12 8.37 7.56
C ARG A 45 11.42 7.20 6.92
N CYS A 46 12.18 6.18 6.52
CA CYS A 46 11.65 5.01 5.83
C CYS A 46 12.02 3.71 6.55
N MET A 47 11.07 2.79 6.60
CA MET A 47 11.28 1.38 6.91
C MET A 47 11.66 0.64 5.64
N CYS A 48 12.66 -0.22 5.73
CA CYS A 48 13.18 -1.00 4.61
C CYS A 48 13.56 -2.39 5.11
N PHE A 49 13.54 -3.37 4.21
CA PHE A 49 13.92 -4.74 4.53
C PHE A 49 15.29 -5.10 3.95
N THR A 50 15.90 -4.17 3.22
CA THR A 50 17.23 -4.33 2.65
C THR A 50 18.07 -3.09 2.89
N ARG A 51 19.39 -3.25 2.85
CA ARG A 51 20.33 -2.14 3.01
C ARG A 51 20.29 -1.15 1.83
N GLN A 52 19.69 -1.54 0.70
CA GLN A 52 19.41 -0.67 -0.44
C GLN A 52 18.04 0.01 -0.33
N CYS A 53 17.81 0.73 0.76
CA CYS A 53 16.52 1.33 1.08
C CYS A 53 15.93 2.26 0.01
N ARG A 54 16.75 2.83 -0.87
CA ARG A 54 16.27 3.66 -1.98
C ARG A 54 15.29 2.93 -2.91
N ILE A 55 15.50 1.62 -3.09
CA ILE A 55 14.70 0.77 -3.98
C ILE A 55 13.63 0.04 -3.17
N GLY A 56 13.97 -0.44 -1.96
CA GLY A 56 13.11 -1.28 -1.12
C GLY A 56 12.33 -0.55 -0.02
N ARG A 57 11.86 0.69 -0.26
CA ARG A 57 11.06 1.44 0.73
C ARG A 57 9.71 0.78 0.95
N GLN A 58 9.47 0.31 2.18
CA GLN A 58 8.22 -0.35 2.57
C GLN A 58 7.20 0.63 3.13
N SER A 59 7.67 1.53 3.99
CA SER A 59 6.85 2.58 4.59
C SER A 59 7.70 3.81 4.81
N CYS A 60 7.18 4.99 4.52
CA CYS A 60 7.90 6.25 4.73
C CYS A 60 6.98 7.30 5.33
N ILE A 61 7.55 8.15 6.18
CA ILE A 61 6.91 9.37 6.69
C ILE A 61 7.80 10.57 6.36
N ASN A 62 7.17 11.71 6.06
CA ASN A 62 7.86 12.98 5.99
C ASN A 62 8.05 13.49 7.43
N LEU A 63 9.28 13.84 7.83
CA LEU A 63 9.59 14.25 9.20
C LEU A 63 9.03 15.64 9.54
N ALA A 64 8.84 16.51 8.55
CA ALA A 64 8.24 17.83 8.73
C ALA A 64 6.70 17.78 8.75
N ASP A 65 6.10 16.82 8.04
CA ASP A 65 4.65 16.61 7.99
C ASP A 65 4.33 15.11 7.94
N PRO A 66 4.33 14.40 9.08
CA PRO A 66 4.12 12.95 9.15
C PRO A 66 2.73 12.49 8.67
N ARG A 67 1.76 13.40 8.56
CA ARG A 67 0.42 13.07 8.06
C ARG A 67 0.41 12.96 6.53
N ARG A 68 1.30 13.64 5.84
CA ARG A 68 1.36 13.63 4.38
C ARG A 68 2.03 12.36 3.88
N PHE A 69 1.31 11.59 3.06
CA PHE A 69 1.84 10.34 2.54
C PHE A 69 3.07 10.54 1.64
N ALA A 70 4.15 9.86 1.99
CA ALA A 70 5.36 9.85 1.20
C ALA A 70 5.23 8.89 -0.02
N LEU A 71 4.54 7.75 0.14
CA LEU A 71 4.40 6.74 -0.90
C LEU A 71 3.06 6.87 -1.65
N ASN A 72 3.11 6.74 -2.97
CA ASN A 72 1.94 6.96 -3.82
C ASN A 72 0.88 5.85 -3.68
N TYR A 73 1.30 4.60 -3.48
CA TYR A 73 0.34 3.50 -3.36
C TYR A 73 -0.62 3.69 -2.18
N THR A 74 -0.14 4.28 -1.07
CA THR A 74 -0.96 4.58 0.11
C THR A 74 -2.15 5.49 -0.23
N ARG A 75 -1.92 6.49 -1.11
CA ARG A 75 -2.98 7.38 -1.60
C ARG A 75 -4.02 6.62 -2.41
N LEU A 76 -3.56 5.75 -3.31
CA LEU A 76 -4.43 4.94 -4.15
C LEU A 76 -5.23 3.93 -3.33
N ALA A 77 -4.60 3.27 -2.37
CA ALA A 77 -5.23 2.27 -1.52
C ALA A 77 -6.34 2.88 -0.65
N LEU A 78 -6.08 4.02 0.01
CA LEU A 78 -7.09 4.71 0.81
C LEU A 78 -8.23 5.27 -0.04
N ALA A 79 -7.93 5.88 -1.18
CA ALA A 79 -8.97 6.33 -2.11
C ALA A 79 -9.78 5.14 -2.65
N GLY A 80 -9.11 4.05 -3.05
CA GLY A 80 -9.76 2.83 -3.51
C GLY A 80 -10.76 2.28 -2.48
N LEU A 81 -10.34 2.23 -1.22
CA LEU A 81 -11.15 1.75 -0.12
C LEU A 81 -12.35 2.69 0.14
N LEU A 82 -12.07 3.97 0.41
CA LEU A 82 -13.09 4.92 0.88
C LEU A 82 -14.06 5.36 -0.21
N PHE A 83 -13.63 5.42 -1.49
CA PHE A 83 -14.50 5.80 -2.60
C PHE A 83 -15.35 4.64 -3.13
N SER A 84 -15.01 3.39 -2.76
CA SER A 84 -15.74 2.21 -3.23
C SER A 84 -16.69 1.60 -2.21
N THR A 85 -16.67 2.04 -0.96
CA THR A 85 -17.64 1.59 0.06
C THR A 85 -18.93 2.42 -0.01
N PRO A 86 -20.12 1.80 0.16
CA PRO A 86 -21.39 2.52 0.08
C PRO A 86 -21.57 3.52 1.24
N GLU A 87 -21.02 3.19 2.40
CA GLU A 87 -21.01 4.02 3.61
C GLU A 87 -19.61 4.11 4.19
N ALA A 88 -19.42 4.92 5.23
CA ALA A 88 -18.19 4.94 6.01
C ALA A 88 -17.97 3.56 6.66
N PRO A 89 -16.82 2.89 6.41
CA PRO A 89 -16.54 1.58 6.96
C PRO A 89 -16.56 1.60 8.51
N LYS A 90 -17.23 0.62 9.11
CA LYS A 90 -17.27 0.42 10.57
C LYS A 90 -16.30 -0.65 11.05
N ARG A 91 -15.95 -1.58 10.16
CA ARG A 91 -14.98 -2.65 10.43
C ARG A 91 -14.03 -2.80 9.26
N VAL A 92 -12.74 -2.64 9.52
CA VAL A 92 -11.69 -2.73 8.51
C VAL A 92 -10.67 -3.79 8.93
N LEU A 93 -10.27 -4.62 7.98
CA LEU A 93 -9.12 -5.52 8.12
C LEU A 93 -7.99 -5.01 7.24
N VAL A 94 -6.80 -4.88 7.81
CA VAL A 94 -5.56 -4.60 7.07
C VAL A 94 -4.64 -5.80 7.23
N ILE A 95 -4.16 -6.35 6.12
CA ILE A 95 -3.17 -7.41 6.11
C ILE A 95 -1.83 -6.80 5.70
N GLY A 96 -0.90 -6.74 6.64
CA GLY A 96 0.34 -5.97 6.60
C GLY A 96 0.23 -4.66 7.38
N LEU A 97 1.26 -4.33 8.15
CA LEU A 97 1.33 -3.12 8.98
C LEU A 97 2.27 -2.07 8.37
N GLY A 98 3.49 -2.49 8.00
CA GLY A 98 4.55 -1.56 7.66
C GLY A 98 4.79 -0.56 8.79
N GLY A 99 4.94 0.71 8.49
CA GLY A 99 5.06 1.79 9.49
C GLY A 99 3.73 2.20 10.14
N GLY A 100 2.62 1.51 9.85
CA GLY A 100 1.31 1.82 10.43
C GLY A 100 0.60 3.03 9.82
N THR A 101 1.10 3.58 8.73
CA THR A 101 0.53 4.79 8.09
C THR A 101 -0.94 4.60 7.71
N ILE A 102 -1.28 3.50 7.05
CA ILE A 102 -2.66 3.23 6.62
C ILE A 102 -3.61 3.05 7.80
N PRO A 103 -3.37 2.12 8.76
CA PRO A 103 -4.30 1.94 9.87
C PRO A 103 -4.42 3.17 10.78
N MET A 104 -3.36 3.95 10.98
CA MET A 104 -3.41 5.21 11.72
C MET A 104 -4.28 6.25 11.01
N THR A 105 -4.13 6.38 9.70
CA THR A 105 -4.96 7.30 8.91
C THR A 105 -6.43 6.87 8.91
N LEU A 106 -6.71 5.57 8.75
CA LEU A 106 -8.08 5.05 8.86
C LEU A 106 -8.66 5.31 10.25
N ARG A 107 -7.86 5.15 11.31
CA ARG A 107 -8.28 5.42 12.69
C ARG A 107 -8.64 6.90 12.90
N GLU A 108 -7.92 7.82 12.25
CA GLU A 108 -8.21 9.26 12.31
C GLU A 108 -9.46 9.62 11.50
N ILE A 109 -9.60 9.10 10.28
CA ILE A 109 -10.74 9.41 9.38
C ILE A 109 -12.02 8.73 9.85
N LEU A 110 -11.92 7.54 10.46
CA LEU A 110 -13.02 6.70 10.89
C LEU A 110 -12.95 6.45 12.41
N PRO A 111 -13.18 7.47 13.25
CA PRO A 111 -12.87 7.40 14.69
C PRO A 111 -13.70 6.36 15.47
N THR A 112 -14.79 5.87 14.93
CA THR A 112 -15.63 4.82 15.54
C THR A 112 -15.41 3.44 14.95
N ALA A 113 -14.65 3.34 13.85
CA ALA A 113 -14.40 2.07 13.19
C ALA A 113 -13.50 1.16 14.03
N GLN A 114 -13.77 -0.13 13.98
CA GLN A 114 -12.86 -1.17 14.46
C GLN A 114 -11.90 -1.57 13.35
N ILE A 115 -10.62 -1.48 13.61
CA ILE A 115 -9.54 -1.77 12.67
C ILE A 115 -8.71 -2.91 13.23
N ASP A 116 -8.78 -4.06 12.57
CA ASP A 116 -7.94 -5.21 12.85
C ASP A 116 -6.77 -5.20 11.85
N VAL A 117 -5.54 -5.37 12.33
CA VAL A 117 -4.34 -5.47 11.50
C VAL A 117 -3.70 -6.83 11.73
N ALA A 118 -3.45 -7.60 10.68
CA ALA A 118 -2.66 -8.83 10.75
C ALA A 118 -1.25 -8.53 10.24
N GLU A 119 -0.26 -8.65 11.12
CA GLU A 119 1.17 -8.47 10.80
C GLU A 119 1.93 -9.71 11.24
N ILE A 120 2.70 -10.30 10.33
CA ILE A 120 3.41 -11.54 10.62
C ILE A 120 4.66 -11.32 11.48
N ASP A 121 5.30 -10.17 11.34
CA ASP A 121 6.59 -9.88 11.95
C ASP A 121 6.45 -8.94 13.16
N PRO A 122 6.63 -9.42 14.40
CA PRO A 122 6.60 -8.59 15.60
C PRO A 122 7.61 -7.43 15.57
N ALA A 123 8.76 -7.60 14.89
CA ALA A 123 9.76 -6.55 14.75
C ALA A 123 9.21 -5.35 13.94
N VAL A 124 8.37 -5.60 12.93
CA VAL A 124 7.66 -4.53 12.20
C VAL A 124 6.76 -3.75 13.15
N THR A 125 6.00 -4.42 14.04
CA THR A 125 5.15 -3.76 15.04
C THR A 125 5.95 -2.91 16.01
N ILE A 126 7.10 -3.40 16.49
CA ILE A 126 8.01 -2.66 17.37
C ILE A 126 8.53 -1.41 16.67
N VAL A 127 9.07 -1.57 15.46
CA VAL A 127 9.62 -0.47 14.67
C VAL A 127 8.55 0.56 14.30
N ALA A 128 7.34 0.12 13.93
CA ALA A 128 6.22 1.02 13.65
C ALA A 128 5.89 1.90 14.87
N ARG A 129 5.83 1.30 16.05
CA ARG A 129 5.57 2.01 17.30
C ARG A 129 6.68 3.02 17.65
N ASP A 130 7.94 2.59 17.58
CA ASP A 130 9.05 3.34 18.13
C ASP A 130 9.57 4.42 17.17
N TYR A 131 9.40 4.23 15.86
CA TYR A 131 9.97 5.11 14.84
C TYR A 131 8.94 5.79 13.93
N PHE A 132 7.71 5.28 13.83
CA PHE A 132 6.68 5.81 12.92
C PHE A 132 5.46 6.36 13.66
N GLY A 133 5.48 6.36 14.99
CA GLY A 133 4.41 6.92 15.81
C GLY A 133 3.13 6.07 15.83
N PHE A 134 3.22 4.81 15.38
CA PHE A 134 2.09 3.89 15.42
C PHE A 134 1.61 3.63 16.86
N LYS A 135 0.30 3.66 17.07
CA LYS A 135 -0.31 3.40 18.38
C LYS A 135 -1.55 2.54 18.21
N GLN A 136 -1.63 1.50 19.04
CA GLN A 136 -2.85 0.73 19.21
C GLN A 136 -3.77 1.39 20.24
N ASP A 137 -5.08 1.17 20.09
CA ASP A 137 -6.10 1.56 21.06
C ASP A 137 -7.22 0.50 21.15
N ALA A 138 -8.34 0.84 21.78
CA ALA A 138 -9.48 -0.08 21.89
C ALA A 138 -10.06 -0.50 20.52
N ASN A 139 -9.93 0.36 19.51
CA ASN A 139 -10.51 0.18 18.18
C ASN A 139 -9.48 -0.13 17.09
N LEU A 140 -8.18 -0.01 17.36
CA LEU A 140 -7.09 -0.35 16.44
C LEU A 140 -6.17 -1.38 17.10
N LYS A 141 -6.21 -2.61 16.62
CA LYS A 141 -5.47 -3.75 17.18
C LYS A 141 -4.61 -4.43 16.15
N VAL A 142 -3.38 -4.78 16.55
CA VAL A 142 -2.49 -5.65 15.77
C VAL A 142 -2.56 -7.06 16.30
N PHE A 143 -2.68 -8.02 15.39
CA PHE A 143 -2.59 -9.45 15.62
C PHE A 143 -1.30 -9.93 14.95
N GLU A 144 -0.31 -10.27 15.76
CA GLU A 144 0.99 -10.75 15.30
C GLU A 144 0.87 -12.19 14.81
N MET A 145 0.43 -12.34 13.58
CA MET A 145 0.25 -13.63 12.91
C MET A 145 0.17 -13.47 11.39
N ASP A 146 0.39 -14.58 10.69
CA ASP A 146 0.19 -14.64 9.24
C ASP A 146 -1.22 -14.20 8.82
N GLY A 147 -1.30 -13.42 7.72
CA GLY A 147 -2.55 -12.83 7.24
C GLY A 147 -3.62 -13.87 6.90
N ARG A 148 -3.24 -15.01 6.29
CA ARG A 148 -4.20 -16.08 5.95
C ARG A 148 -4.65 -16.85 7.18
N VAL A 149 -3.75 -17.04 8.15
CA VAL A 149 -4.10 -17.64 9.44
C VAL A 149 -5.14 -16.76 10.15
N TYR A 150 -4.93 -15.43 10.13
CA TYR A 150 -5.91 -14.50 10.66
C TYR A 150 -7.26 -14.59 9.92
N VAL A 151 -7.25 -14.61 8.59
CA VAL A 151 -8.48 -14.72 7.77
C VAL A 151 -9.25 -15.99 8.12
N LYS A 152 -8.59 -17.14 8.21
CA LYS A 152 -9.22 -18.42 8.60
C LYS A 152 -9.79 -18.37 10.03
N ARG A 153 -9.10 -17.71 10.94
CA ARG A 153 -9.60 -17.48 12.30
C ARG A 153 -10.85 -16.58 12.30
N ALA A 154 -10.80 -15.46 11.58
CA ALA A 154 -11.91 -14.53 11.48
C ALA A 154 -13.17 -15.16 10.86
N ILE A 155 -13.00 -16.08 9.88
CA ILE A 155 -14.10 -16.88 9.31
C ILE A 155 -14.75 -17.75 10.39
N ARG A 156 -13.96 -18.47 11.18
CA ARG A 156 -14.48 -19.32 12.28
C ARG A 156 -15.20 -18.51 13.36
N GLU A 157 -14.73 -17.27 13.61
CA GLU A 157 -15.34 -16.34 14.55
C GLU A 157 -16.58 -15.62 13.96
N GLY A 158 -16.96 -15.88 12.70
CA GLY A 158 -18.08 -15.24 12.02
C GLY A 158 -17.92 -13.74 11.80
N LYS A 159 -16.66 -13.24 11.82
CA LYS A 159 -16.39 -11.82 11.58
C LYS A 159 -16.75 -11.42 10.16
N LYS A 160 -17.17 -10.15 10.01
CA LYS A 160 -17.39 -9.49 8.71
C LYS A 160 -16.74 -8.12 8.72
N TYR A 161 -16.25 -7.70 7.54
CA TYR A 161 -15.57 -6.43 7.33
C TYR A 161 -16.21 -5.66 6.19
N ASP A 162 -16.36 -4.35 6.37
CA ASP A 162 -16.81 -3.44 5.32
C ASP A 162 -15.69 -3.16 4.30
N ALA A 163 -14.44 -3.29 4.76
CA ALA A 163 -13.28 -3.17 3.90
C ALA A 163 -12.15 -4.11 4.34
N ILE A 164 -11.47 -4.69 3.36
CA ILE A 164 -10.25 -5.49 3.56
C ILE A 164 -9.17 -4.89 2.68
N LEU A 165 -8.01 -4.56 3.27
CA LEU A 165 -6.83 -4.09 2.55
C LEU A 165 -5.73 -5.15 2.62
N LEU A 166 -5.22 -5.55 1.46
CA LEU A 166 -4.07 -6.45 1.32
C LEU A 166 -2.84 -5.61 0.99
N ASP A 167 -1.93 -5.45 1.95
CA ASP A 167 -0.70 -4.65 1.85
C ASP A 167 0.49 -5.39 2.47
N ALA A 168 0.64 -6.67 2.17
CA ALA A 168 1.63 -7.58 2.75
C ALA A 168 2.75 -7.98 1.78
N PHE A 169 2.94 -7.22 0.70
CA PHE A 169 3.92 -7.55 -0.35
C PHE A 169 5.10 -6.59 -0.30
N ASP A 170 6.29 -7.11 -0.59
CA ASP A 170 7.47 -6.29 -0.86
C ASP A 170 8.08 -6.63 -2.24
N GLN A 171 9.07 -5.84 -2.67
CA GLN A 171 9.68 -6.03 -4.00
C GLN A 171 10.53 -7.30 -4.09
N GLU A 172 11.01 -7.83 -2.97
CA GLU A 172 11.92 -8.97 -2.92
C GLU A 172 11.19 -10.28 -2.64
N TYR A 173 10.12 -10.21 -1.85
CA TYR A 173 9.36 -11.39 -1.46
C TYR A 173 7.86 -11.15 -1.46
N ILE A 174 7.18 -12.00 -2.20
CA ILE A 174 5.73 -12.04 -2.28
C ILE A 174 5.25 -13.28 -1.54
N PRO A 175 4.42 -13.14 -0.48
CA PRO A 175 3.79 -14.28 0.18
C PRO A 175 2.82 -14.98 -0.77
N GLU A 176 3.30 -16.01 -1.47
CA GLU A 176 2.58 -16.69 -2.56
C GLU A 176 1.19 -17.19 -2.15
N HIS A 177 1.03 -17.61 -0.89
CA HIS A 177 -0.23 -18.10 -0.33
C HIS A 177 -1.29 -16.99 -0.12
N LEU A 178 -0.91 -15.71 -0.21
CA LEU A 178 -1.82 -14.55 -0.15
C LEU A 178 -2.28 -14.06 -1.54
N LEU A 179 -1.84 -14.72 -2.62
CA LEU A 179 -2.23 -14.37 -4.01
C LEU A 179 -3.16 -15.41 -4.63
N THR A 180 -3.43 -16.53 -3.95
CA THR A 180 -4.15 -17.65 -4.53
C THR A 180 -5.65 -17.39 -4.60
N ARG A 181 -6.32 -18.04 -5.57
CA ARG A 181 -7.77 -18.05 -5.70
C ARG A 181 -8.44 -18.48 -4.39
N GLU A 182 -7.87 -19.48 -3.71
CA GLU A 182 -8.37 -19.99 -2.45
C GLU A 182 -8.31 -18.92 -1.36
N PHE A 183 -7.19 -18.22 -1.22
CA PHE A 183 -7.06 -17.10 -0.26
C PHE A 183 -8.00 -15.95 -0.59
N LEU A 184 -8.07 -15.52 -1.86
CA LEU A 184 -8.98 -14.45 -2.26
C LEU A 184 -10.46 -14.83 -2.02
N THR A 185 -10.81 -16.12 -2.17
CA THR A 185 -12.16 -16.63 -1.85
C THR A 185 -12.41 -16.61 -0.34
N GLU A 186 -11.42 -17.00 0.47
CA GLU A 186 -11.48 -16.88 1.94
C GLU A 186 -11.66 -15.41 2.36
N ALA A 187 -10.86 -14.48 1.83
CA ALA A 187 -10.97 -13.06 2.11
C ALA A 187 -12.33 -12.48 1.65
N LYS A 188 -12.81 -12.86 0.44
CA LYS A 188 -14.13 -12.49 -0.07
C LYS A 188 -15.25 -12.91 0.88
N SER A 189 -15.14 -14.10 1.49
CA SER A 189 -16.15 -14.61 2.43
C SER A 189 -16.25 -13.76 3.71
N LEU A 190 -15.21 -13.01 4.06
CA LEU A 190 -15.20 -12.09 5.21
C LEU A 190 -15.85 -10.73 4.90
N LEU A 191 -16.11 -10.40 3.64
CA LEU A 191 -16.72 -9.13 3.30
C LEU A 191 -18.19 -9.10 3.75
N ALA A 192 -18.58 -7.99 4.35
CA ALA A 192 -19.97 -7.65 4.63
C ALA A 192 -20.71 -7.35 3.31
N PRO A 193 -22.05 -7.33 3.30
CA PRO A 193 -22.81 -6.86 2.14
C PRO A 193 -22.37 -5.44 1.72
N GLY A 194 -21.97 -5.29 0.46
CA GLY A 194 -21.41 -4.03 -0.04
C GLY A 194 -19.94 -3.78 0.30
N GLY A 195 -19.29 -4.70 1.02
CA GLY A 195 -17.89 -4.58 1.39
C GLY A 195 -16.94 -4.63 0.20
N VAL A 196 -15.74 -4.05 0.37
CA VAL A 196 -14.70 -3.89 -0.64
C VAL A 196 -13.41 -4.60 -0.22
N LEU A 197 -12.74 -5.23 -1.18
CA LEU A 197 -11.36 -5.69 -1.04
C LEU A 197 -10.46 -4.80 -1.90
N VAL A 198 -9.39 -4.30 -1.30
CA VAL A 198 -8.37 -3.47 -1.94
C VAL A 198 -7.04 -4.19 -1.83
N GLY A 199 -6.37 -4.42 -2.95
CA GLY A 199 -5.05 -5.06 -3.00
C GLY A 199 -4.00 -4.10 -3.54
N ASN A 200 -2.96 -3.82 -2.76
CA ASN A 200 -1.73 -3.22 -3.29
C ASN A 200 -0.98 -4.30 -4.07
N THR A 201 -0.52 -3.99 -5.28
CA THR A 201 0.04 -4.97 -6.20
C THR A 201 1.02 -4.32 -7.16
N PHE A 202 1.56 -5.09 -8.08
CA PHE A 202 2.59 -4.65 -9.01
C PHE A 202 2.01 -4.21 -10.35
N SER A 203 2.50 -3.09 -10.87
CA SER A 203 2.07 -2.54 -12.16
C SER A 203 2.85 -3.11 -13.35
N SER A 204 3.99 -3.77 -13.10
CA SER A 204 4.89 -4.27 -14.14
C SER A 204 5.64 -5.52 -13.66
N SER A 205 5.18 -6.69 -14.03
CA SER A 205 5.87 -7.97 -13.89
C SER A 205 5.08 -9.03 -14.65
N LYS A 206 5.64 -10.20 -14.87
CA LYS A 206 4.90 -11.35 -15.43
C LYS A 206 3.77 -11.80 -14.48
N LEU A 207 3.89 -11.50 -13.18
CA LEU A 207 2.86 -11.76 -12.18
C LEU A 207 1.57 -10.98 -12.45
N TYR A 208 1.65 -9.82 -13.10
CA TYR A 208 0.54 -8.93 -13.39
C TYR A 208 -0.66 -9.67 -14.05
N ASP A 209 -0.38 -10.45 -15.08
CA ASP A 209 -1.43 -11.19 -15.82
C ASP A 209 -2.04 -12.29 -14.96
N HIS A 210 -1.23 -13.08 -14.27
CA HIS A 210 -1.66 -14.16 -13.40
C HIS A 210 -2.48 -13.66 -12.21
N GLU A 211 -2.04 -12.57 -11.60
CA GLU A 211 -2.76 -11.93 -10.49
C GLU A 211 -4.09 -11.35 -10.95
N SER A 212 -4.10 -10.63 -12.08
CA SER A 212 -5.32 -10.07 -12.68
C SER A 212 -6.34 -11.15 -13.00
N THR A 213 -5.91 -12.23 -13.61
CA THR A 213 -6.77 -13.39 -13.93
C THR A 213 -7.29 -14.05 -12.66
N THR A 214 -6.48 -14.10 -11.58
CA THR A 214 -6.90 -14.66 -10.29
C THR A 214 -7.97 -13.78 -9.62
N TYR A 215 -7.77 -12.46 -9.58
CA TYR A 215 -8.80 -11.53 -9.09
C TYR A 215 -10.08 -11.60 -9.91
N SER A 216 -9.96 -11.64 -11.23
CA SER A 216 -11.10 -11.78 -12.13
C SER A 216 -11.88 -13.08 -11.92
N ALA A 217 -11.19 -14.20 -11.68
CA ALA A 217 -11.82 -15.48 -11.40
C ALA A 217 -12.63 -15.50 -10.09
N VAL A 218 -12.23 -14.68 -9.08
CA VAL A 218 -12.91 -14.63 -7.78
C VAL A 218 -13.98 -13.55 -7.71
N PHE A 219 -13.72 -12.37 -8.26
CA PHE A 219 -14.57 -11.18 -8.09
C PHE A 219 -15.30 -10.76 -9.38
N GLY A 220 -14.89 -11.30 -10.55
CA GLY A 220 -15.32 -10.79 -11.83
C GLY A 220 -14.60 -9.48 -12.19
N SER A 221 -15.36 -8.44 -12.48
CA SER A 221 -14.78 -7.12 -12.77
C SER A 221 -14.24 -6.45 -11.51
N PHE A 222 -13.16 -5.70 -11.67
CA PHE A 222 -12.56 -4.88 -10.62
C PHE A 222 -12.05 -3.55 -11.20
N PHE A 223 -11.90 -2.51 -10.36
CA PHE A 223 -11.17 -1.32 -10.76
C PHE A 223 -9.68 -1.58 -10.68
N ASN A 224 -8.98 -1.15 -11.70
CA ASN A 224 -7.53 -1.29 -11.85
C ASN A 224 -6.89 0.12 -11.79
N LEU A 225 -6.64 0.62 -10.55
CA LEU A 225 -6.04 1.93 -10.34
C LEU A 225 -4.54 1.82 -10.60
N LYS A 226 -4.11 2.21 -11.79
CA LYS A 226 -2.74 2.00 -12.28
C LYS A 226 -2.02 3.34 -12.48
N THR A 227 -0.85 3.44 -11.87
CA THR A 227 0.16 4.48 -12.05
C THR A 227 1.53 3.79 -12.11
N ALA A 228 2.59 4.33 -11.50
CA ALA A 228 3.80 3.55 -11.22
C ALA A 228 3.53 2.38 -10.25
N ASN A 229 2.56 2.56 -9.35
CA ASN A 229 2.00 1.50 -8.51
C ASN A 229 0.66 1.04 -9.09
N ARG A 230 0.17 -0.09 -8.61
CA ARG A 230 -1.14 -0.63 -8.95
C ARG A 230 -1.94 -0.94 -7.70
N VAL A 231 -3.21 -0.57 -7.69
CA VAL A 231 -4.17 -0.97 -6.67
C VAL A 231 -5.40 -1.57 -7.34
N ILE A 232 -5.73 -2.80 -6.98
CA ILE A 232 -6.97 -3.48 -7.38
C ILE A 232 -8.04 -3.16 -6.34
N VAL A 233 -9.25 -2.82 -6.82
CA VAL A 233 -10.43 -2.61 -5.98
C VAL A 233 -11.54 -3.53 -6.46
N ALA A 234 -11.94 -4.49 -5.64
CA ALA A 234 -12.90 -5.53 -6.00
C ALA A 234 -14.07 -5.60 -5.00
N ARG A 235 -15.28 -5.91 -5.49
CA ARG A 235 -16.48 -6.05 -4.66
C ARG A 235 -17.30 -7.27 -5.10
N PRO A 236 -17.77 -8.11 -4.15
CA PRO A 236 -18.62 -9.27 -4.48
C PRO A 236 -19.98 -8.88 -5.10
N ALA A 237 -20.54 -7.74 -4.70
CA ALA A 237 -21.84 -7.25 -5.16
C ALA A 237 -21.77 -6.42 -6.45
N GLY A 238 -20.65 -6.46 -7.17
CA GLY A 238 -20.37 -5.60 -8.32
C GLY A 238 -19.80 -4.24 -7.91
N LEU A 239 -19.18 -3.58 -8.86
CA LEU A 239 -18.49 -2.30 -8.64
C LEU A 239 -19.50 -1.15 -8.50
N PRO A 240 -19.19 -0.11 -7.72
CA PRO A 240 -20.00 1.09 -7.66
C PRO A 240 -19.98 1.81 -9.02
N SER A 241 -21.06 2.50 -9.34
CA SER A 241 -21.10 3.37 -10.52
C SER A 241 -20.15 4.55 -10.37
N ALA A 242 -19.79 5.18 -11.48
CA ALA A 242 -18.94 6.38 -11.46
C ALA A 242 -19.57 7.53 -10.63
N ALA A 243 -20.89 7.63 -10.57
CA ALA A 243 -21.58 8.60 -9.74
C ALA A 243 -21.37 8.28 -8.25
N GLN A 244 -21.56 7.03 -7.84
CA GLN A 244 -21.33 6.62 -6.45
C GLN A 244 -19.89 6.83 -6.01
N VAL A 245 -18.90 6.48 -6.86
CA VAL A 245 -17.46 6.76 -6.57
C VAL A 245 -17.22 8.26 -6.39
N ARG A 246 -17.82 9.10 -7.24
CA ARG A 246 -17.70 10.55 -7.16
C ARG A 246 -18.33 11.11 -5.89
N ASP A 247 -19.52 10.65 -5.53
CA ASP A 247 -20.20 11.09 -4.30
C ASP A 247 -19.36 10.76 -3.05
N ARG A 248 -18.74 9.58 -3.03
CA ARG A 248 -17.83 9.19 -1.94
C ARG A 248 -16.54 10.02 -1.95
N ALA A 249 -16.01 10.33 -3.12
CA ALA A 249 -14.85 11.20 -3.26
C ALA A 249 -15.15 12.64 -2.80
N LEU A 250 -16.34 13.16 -3.06
CA LEU A 250 -16.78 14.45 -2.53
C LEU A 250 -16.88 14.44 -1.01
N PHE A 251 -17.36 13.35 -0.42
CA PHE A 251 -17.49 13.20 1.03
C PHE A 251 -16.12 13.10 1.74
N PHE A 252 -15.23 12.21 1.27
CA PHE A 252 -13.94 11.96 1.91
C PHE A 252 -12.81 12.86 1.42
N GLY A 253 -12.95 13.44 0.23
CA GLY A 253 -11.89 14.23 -0.44
C GLY A 253 -11.32 15.36 0.41
N PRO A 254 -12.14 16.20 1.05
CA PRO A 254 -11.64 17.27 1.92
C PRO A 254 -10.73 16.75 3.04
N THR A 255 -11.12 15.67 3.71
CA THR A 255 -10.31 15.05 4.76
C THR A 255 -9.05 14.41 4.18
N LEU A 256 -9.16 13.65 3.09
CA LEU A 256 -8.03 12.99 2.44
C LEU A 256 -7.00 13.97 1.89
N LYS A 257 -7.43 15.16 1.49
CA LYS A 257 -6.52 16.23 1.02
C LYS A 257 -5.51 16.63 2.10
N THR A 258 -5.88 16.57 3.38
CA THR A 258 -4.96 16.87 4.49
C THR A 258 -3.82 15.86 4.60
N PHE A 259 -3.99 14.66 4.03
CA PHE A 259 -2.96 13.62 3.92
C PHE A 259 -2.23 13.61 2.57
N GLY A 260 -2.49 14.62 1.73
CA GLY A 260 -1.88 14.75 0.40
C GLY A 260 -2.51 13.87 -0.68
N VAL A 261 -3.77 13.43 -0.47
CA VAL A 261 -4.55 12.69 -1.48
C VAL A 261 -5.36 13.69 -2.31
N ASP A 262 -5.11 13.71 -3.60
CA ASP A 262 -5.88 14.50 -4.56
C ASP A 262 -6.98 13.62 -5.18
N ALA A 263 -8.21 13.82 -4.75
CA ALA A 263 -9.36 13.05 -5.22
C ALA A 263 -9.59 13.26 -6.73
N ASP A 264 -9.42 14.47 -7.24
CA ASP A 264 -9.65 14.79 -8.66
C ASP A 264 -8.62 14.10 -9.57
N ALA A 265 -7.37 13.98 -9.11
CA ALA A 265 -6.32 13.25 -9.82
C ALA A 265 -6.55 11.73 -9.80
N ILE A 266 -7.19 11.19 -8.75
CA ILE A 266 -7.39 9.74 -8.57
C ILE A 266 -8.70 9.26 -9.24
N LEU A 267 -9.77 10.05 -9.23
CA LEU A 267 -11.08 9.66 -9.81
C LEU A 267 -10.99 9.10 -11.23
N PRO A 268 -10.20 9.66 -12.16
CA PRO A 268 -10.07 9.11 -13.51
C PRO A 268 -9.46 7.72 -13.59
N LEU A 269 -8.81 7.24 -12.49
CA LEU A 269 -8.19 5.91 -12.42
C LEU A 269 -9.20 4.81 -12.10
N PHE A 270 -10.41 5.14 -11.61
CA PHE A 270 -11.47 4.16 -11.37
C PHE A 270 -12.05 3.64 -12.68
N LYS A 271 -11.27 2.79 -13.35
CA LYS A 271 -11.62 2.20 -14.64
C LYS A 271 -11.68 0.69 -14.53
N VAL A 272 -12.66 0.11 -15.18
CA VAL A 272 -12.71 -1.32 -15.48
C VAL A 272 -12.04 -1.48 -16.85
N SER A 273 -10.80 -1.95 -16.84
CA SER A 273 -10.07 -2.24 -18.08
C SER A 273 -9.45 -3.63 -17.98
N VAL A 274 -9.58 -4.41 -19.03
CA VAL A 274 -8.87 -5.67 -19.18
C VAL A 274 -7.64 -5.38 -20.03
N ASP A 275 -6.52 -5.16 -19.38
CA ASP A 275 -5.22 -4.84 -19.99
C ASP A 275 -4.16 -5.91 -19.70
N TRP A 276 -4.61 -7.12 -19.40
CA TRP A 276 -3.79 -8.30 -19.10
C TRP A 276 -4.15 -9.48 -20.01
N ASP A 277 -3.25 -10.46 -20.08
CA ASP A 277 -3.52 -11.72 -20.76
C ASP A 277 -4.56 -12.55 -19.96
N THR A 278 -5.79 -12.62 -20.47
CA THR A 278 -6.88 -13.38 -19.83
C THR A 278 -6.69 -14.90 -19.90
N ALA A 279 -5.75 -15.40 -20.71
CA ALA A 279 -5.37 -16.80 -20.76
C ALA A 279 -4.30 -17.17 -19.72
N ALA A 280 -3.75 -16.16 -19.01
CA ALA A 280 -2.79 -16.40 -17.95
C ALA A 280 -3.38 -17.33 -16.87
N ARG A 281 -2.56 -18.25 -16.38
CA ARG A 281 -3.00 -19.26 -15.42
C ARG A 281 -3.36 -18.62 -14.07
N VAL A 282 -4.53 -18.95 -13.55
CA VAL A 282 -4.98 -18.58 -12.20
C VAL A 282 -4.01 -19.13 -11.16
N LEU A 283 -3.61 -18.29 -10.21
CA LEU A 283 -2.80 -18.69 -9.05
C LEU A 283 -3.68 -19.49 -8.08
N THR A 284 -3.16 -20.62 -7.63
CA THR A 284 -3.84 -21.53 -6.68
C THR A 284 -2.87 -21.97 -5.60
N ASP A 285 -3.37 -22.56 -4.52
CA ASP A 285 -2.51 -23.11 -3.45
C ASP A 285 -1.52 -24.18 -3.94
N GLN A 286 -1.80 -24.81 -5.08
CA GLN A 286 -0.91 -25.77 -5.73
C GLN A 286 -0.03 -25.16 -6.82
N TYR A 287 -0.31 -23.92 -7.24
CA TYR A 287 0.43 -23.22 -8.28
C TYR A 287 0.42 -21.71 -8.01
N SER A 288 1.42 -21.24 -7.33
CA SER A 288 1.62 -19.81 -7.08
C SER A 288 3.11 -19.45 -7.14
N PRO A 289 3.77 -19.51 -8.31
CA PRO A 289 5.19 -19.21 -8.45
C PRO A 289 5.43 -17.70 -8.52
N ALA A 290 4.82 -16.92 -7.61
CA ALA A 290 4.81 -15.45 -7.67
C ALA A 290 6.23 -14.88 -7.64
N ASN A 291 7.11 -15.42 -6.81
CA ASN A 291 8.51 -14.96 -6.71
C ASN A 291 9.35 -15.28 -7.95
N LEU A 292 8.95 -16.26 -8.75
CA LEU A 292 9.59 -16.53 -10.06
C LEU A 292 9.02 -15.63 -11.16
N LEU A 293 7.72 -15.32 -11.10
CA LEU A 293 7.06 -14.48 -12.08
C LEU A 293 7.35 -12.98 -11.87
N ASN A 294 7.75 -12.59 -10.67
CA ASN A 294 8.06 -11.20 -10.34
C ASN A 294 9.51 -10.79 -10.71
N ARG A 295 10.29 -11.66 -11.31
CA ARG A 295 11.68 -11.42 -11.73
C ARG A 295 11.78 -10.83 -13.13
#